data_7421a0ee0cb096c43ab21c0a3ce1e974
#
_entry.id   7421a0ee0cb096c43ab21c0a3ce1e974
#
_cell.length_a   1.000
_cell.length_b   1.000
_cell.length_c   1.000
_cell.angle_alpha   90.00
_cell.angle_beta   90.00
_cell.angle_gamma   90.00
#
_symmetry.space_group_name_H-M   'P 1'
#
loop_
_entity.id
_entity.type
_entity.pdbx_description
1 polymer ?
#
loop_
_entity_poly.entity_id
_entity_poly.type
_entity_poly.pdbx_seq_one_letter_code
_entity_poly.pdbx_strand_id
1 'polypeptide(L)'
;MNNEFFMKKAIEDAKAHGHHFGAVIVKDNKIIAKAGKRPRGDARFHAETQAILKACKKLKTRTLKGCILYATCEPCPMCFYMAWITNISKIVYGATLQDSIKYGFPEIEVTAKFLNERSGNKIELKDSFMRDEC
;
A
#
# COMPACT_ATOMS: atom_id res chain seq x y z
N MET A 1 -16.24 -9.09 2.41
CA MET A 1 -15.16 -8.14 2.66
C MET A 1 -15.43 -6.84 1.90
N ASN A 2 -15.29 -5.71 2.55
CA ASN A 2 -15.67 -4.44 1.96
C ASN A 2 -14.45 -3.62 1.53
N ASN A 3 -13.95 -3.92 0.31
CA ASN A 3 -12.81 -3.21 -0.27
C ASN A 3 -13.02 -1.69 -0.32
N GLU A 4 -14.24 -1.27 -0.64
CA GLU A 4 -14.55 0.16 -0.74
C GLU A 4 -14.38 0.88 0.61
N PHE A 5 -14.88 0.27 1.69
CA PHE A 5 -14.74 0.84 3.03
C PHE A 5 -13.27 1.05 3.39
N PHE A 6 -12.45 0.02 3.19
CA PHE A 6 -11.04 0.09 3.55
C PHE A 6 -10.24 1.03 2.66
N MET A 7 -10.55 1.08 1.37
CA MET A 7 -9.88 2.05 0.48
C MET A 7 -10.26 3.48 0.86
N LYS A 8 -11.52 3.72 1.22
CA LYS A 8 -11.93 5.05 1.70
C LYS A 8 -11.15 5.45 2.94
N LYS A 9 -10.88 4.52 3.84
CA LYS A 9 -10.07 4.81 5.03
C LYS A 9 -8.64 5.21 4.66
N ALA A 10 -8.04 4.56 3.66
CA ALA A 10 -6.72 4.93 3.18
C ALA A 10 -6.74 6.34 2.58
N ILE A 11 -7.75 6.66 1.79
CA ILE A 11 -7.90 7.99 1.17
C ILE A 11 -8.09 9.06 2.26
N GLU A 12 -8.96 8.80 3.23
CA GLU A 12 -9.22 9.74 4.34
C GLU A 12 -7.93 10.02 5.12
N ASP A 13 -7.13 8.98 5.39
CA ASP A 13 -5.90 9.14 6.15
C ASP A 13 -4.89 9.99 5.39
N ALA A 14 -4.78 9.79 4.08
CA ALA A 14 -3.92 10.61 3.22
C ALA A 14 -4.35 12.08 3.26
N LYS A 15 -5.65 12.33 3.08
CA LYS A 15 -6.21 13.69 3.09
C LYS A 15 -6.02 14.39 4.43
N ALA A 16 -6.20 13.65 5.52
CA ALA A 16 -6.05 14.21 6.87
C ALA A 16 -4.63 14.72 7.13
N HIS A 17 -3.63 14.18 6.42
CA HIS A 17 -2.24 14.61 6.55
C HIS A 17 -1.75 15.45 5.38
N GLY A 18 -2.65 15.88 4.49
CA GLY A 18 -2.30 16.73 3.35
C GLY A 18 -1.48 16.03 2.27
N HIS A 19 -1.59 14.71 2.15
CA HIS A 19 -0.86 13.92 1.18
C HIS A 19 -1.78 13.24 0.18
N HIS A 20 -1.19 12.73 -0.90
CA HIS A 20 -1.89 11.91 -1.89
C HIS A 20 -1.75 10.42 -1.59
N PHE A 21 -0.91 10.06 -0.62
CA PHE A 21 -0.56 8.67 -0.34
C PHE A 21 -1.08 8.25 1.02
N GLY A 22 -1.87 7.20 1.03
CA GLY A 22 -2.38 6.60 2.25
C GLY A 22 -2.38 5.09 2.12
N ALA A 23 -2.30 4.40 3.25
CA ALA A 23 -2.30 2.94 3.26
C ALA A 23 -2.96 2.40 4.51
N VAL A 24 -3.66 1.28 4.35
CA VAL A 24 -4.33 0.60 5.44
C VAL A 24 -4.04 -0.90 5.32
N ILE A 25 -3.71 -1.54 6.44
CA ILE A 25 -3.54 -3.00 6.47
C ILE A 25 -4.68 -3.61 7.28
N VAL A 26 -5.30 -4.63 6.70
CA VAL A 26 -6.49 -5.27 7.23
C VAL A 26 -6.24 -6.76 7.42
N LYS A 27 -6.70 -7.30 8.53
CA LYS A 27 -6.71 -8.74 8.79
C LYS A 27 -8.05 -9.10 9.41
N ASP A 28 -8.70 -10.14 8.88
CA ASP A 28 -10.01 -10.61 9.38
C ASP A 28 -11.03 -9.47 9.49
N ASN A 29 -11.11 -8.63 8.45
CA ASN A 29 -12.02 -7.48 8.36
C ASN A 29 -11.78 -6.40 9.42
N LYS A 30 -10.59 -6.38 10.03
CA LYS A 30 -10.24 -5.36 11.03
C LYS A 30 -9.00 -4.60 10.56
N ILE A 31 -9.04 -3.28 10.72
CA ILE A 31 -7.87 -2.44 10.42
C ILE A 31 -6.82 -2.68 11.50
N ILE A 32 -5.66 -3.15 11.07
CA ILE A 32 -4.52 -3.41 11.95
C ILE A 32 -3.62 -2.18 12.03
N ALA A 33 -3.42 -1.51 10.89
CA ALA A 33 -2.55 -0.35 10.82
C ALA A 33 -2.99 0.57 9.70
N LYS A 34 -2.70 1.86 9.85
CA LYS A 34 -2.95 2.85 8.79
C LYS A 34 -1.84 3.89 8.82
N ALA A 35 -1.54 4.47 7.68
CA ALA A 35 -0.51 5.49 7.57
C ALA A 35 -0.80 6.42 6.41
N GLY A 36 -0.80 7.73 6.71
CA GLY A 36 -0.88 8.79 5.72
C GLY A 36 0.15 9.85 6.02
N LYS A 37 0.64 9.89 7.28
CA LYS A 37 1.64 10.84 7.70
C LYS A 37 3.02 10.40 7.21
N ARG A 38 3.78 11.34 6.64
CA ARG A 38 5.13 11.09 6.15
C ARG A 38 6.13 11.83 7.03
N PRO A 39 6.99 11.12 7.78
CA PRO A 39 8.04 11.77 8.57
C PRO A 39 8.98 12.58 7.69
N ARG A 40 9.35 13.76 8.14
CA ARG A 40 10.29 14.61 7.42
C ARG A 40 11.68 13.97 7.40
N GLY A 41 12.36 14.16 6.27
CA GLY A 41 13.76 13.79 6.15
C GLY A 41 14.04 12.31 5.94
N ASP A 42 13.02 11.49 5.76
CA ASP A 42 13.25 10.08 5.50
C ASP A 42 12.38 9.60 4.34
N ALA A 43 12.99 9.49 3.17
CA ALA A 43 12.31 9.08 1.95
C ALA A 43 11.83 7.62 1.99
N ARG A 44 12.32 6.81 2.93
CA ARG A 44 11.90 5.41 3.04
C ARG A 44 10.50 5.27 3.63
N PHE A 45 10.03 6.26 4.37
CA PHE A 45 8.74 6.17 5.05
C PHE A 45 7.58 6.59 4.15
N HIS A 46 7.34 5.78 3.12
CA HIS A 46 6.10 5.88 2.36
C HIS A 46 4.93 5.39 3.23
N ALA A 47 3.70 5.69 2.81
CA ALA A 47 2.53 5.25 3.57
C ALA A 47 2.51 3.72 3.72
N GLU A 48 2.81 3.00 2.65
CA GLU A 48 2.79 1.54 2.67
C GLU A 48 3.87 0.97 3.59
N THR A 49 5.10 1.48 3.53
CA THR A 49 6.17 0.99 4.41
C THR A 49 5.85 1.26 5.87
N GLN A 50 5.30 2.43 6.18
CA GLN A 50 4.88 2.76 7.54
C GLN A 50 3.78 1.82 8.03
N ALA A 51 2.77 1.57 7.20
CA ALA A 51 1.67 0.68 7.57
C ALA A 51 2.18 -0.73 7.84
N ILE A 52 3.09 -1.23 7.01
CA ILE A 52 3.68 -2.56 7.18
C ILE A 52 4.46 -2.62 8.51
N LEU A 53 5.29 -1.63 8.80
CA LEU A 53 6.04 -1.59 10.04
C LEU A 53 5.12 -1.55 11.26
N LYS A 54 4.08 -0.72 11.21
CA LYS A 54 3.10 -0.63 12.29
C LYS A 54 2.35 -1.95 12.50
N ALA A 55 1.97 -2.61 11.41
CA ALA A 55 1.25 -3.88 11.48
C ALA A 55 2.12 -4.97 12.10
N CYS A 56 3.37 -5.07 11.68
CA CYS A 56 4.31 -6.04 12.25
C CYS A 56 4.51 -5.81 13.75
N LYS A 57 4.65 -4.55 14.14
CA LYS A 57 4.82 -4.18 15.55
C LYS A 57 3.56 -4.52 16.36
N LYS A 58 2.39 -4.18 15.84
CA LYS A 58 1.12 -4.44 16.55
C LYS A 58 0.87 -5.93 16.72
N LEU A 59 1.11 -6.73 15.69
CA LEU A 59 0.90 -8.17 15.73
C LEU A 59 2.09 -8.94 16.31
N LYS A 60 3.19 -8.23 16.61
CA LYS A 60 4.43 -8.81 17.14
C LYS A 60 4.91 -9.98 16.27
N THR A 61 4.96 -9.76 14.98
CA THR A 61 5.31 -10.81 14.02
C THR A 61 6.08 -10.24 12.83
N ARG A 62 6.85 -11.09 12.17
CA ARG A 62 7.55 -10.76 10.93
C ARG A 62 6.75 -11.13 9.69
N THR A 63 5.64 -11.84 9.88
CA THR A 63 4.83 -12.28 8.76
C THR A 63 3.42 -11.70 8.85
N LEU A 64 2.98 -11.11 7.74
CA LEU A 64 1.64 -10.53 7.60
C LEU A 64 0.78 -11.41 6.69
N LYS A 65 1.03 -12.72 6.70
CA LYS A 65 0.22 -13.68 5.96
C LYS A 65 -1.25 -13.55 6.36
N GLY A 66 -2.12 -13.48 5.37
CA GLY A 66 -3.55 -13.27 5.60
C GLY A 66 -3.96 -11.80 5.66
N CYS A 67 -3.00 -10.88 5.64
CA CYS A 67 -3.31 -9.46 5.64
C CYS A 67 -3.48 -8.92 4.22
N ILE A 68 -4.29 -7.87 4.09
CA ILE A 68 -4.54 -7.16 2.84
C ILE A 68 -4.02 -5.73 3.01
N LEU A 69 -3.21 -5.28 2.07
CA LEU A 69 -2.77 -3.89 2.00
C LEU A 69 -3.65 -3.12 1.04
N TYR A 70 -4.28 -2.05 1.54
CA TYR A 70 -5.01 -1.09 0.71
C TYR A 70 -4.15 0.15 0.58
N ALA A 71 -3.78 0.50 -0.65
CA ALA A 71 -2.94 1.65 -0.93
C ALA A 71 -3.62 2.57 -1.94
N THR A 72 -3.59 3.87 -1.71
CA THR A 72 -4.20 4.82 -2.64
C THR A 72 -3.46 4.85 -3.96
N CYS A 73 -2.18 4.49 -3.95
CA CYS A 73 -1.34 4.51 -5.14
C CYS A 73 -0.62 3.16 -5.29
N GLU A 74 -0.33 2.78 -6.51
CA GLU A 74 0.39 1.54 -6.80
C GLU A 74 1.71 1.51 -6.02
N PRO A 75 1.99 0.41 -5.28
CA PRO A 75 3.23 0.33 -4.50
C PRO A 75 4.47 0.42 -5.39
N CYS A 76 5.40 1.29 -5.01
CA CYS A 76 6.70 1.39 -5.66
C CYS A 76 7.51 0.11 -5.38
N PRO A 77 8.65 -0.09 -6.07
CA PRO A 77 9.46 -1.30 -5.84
C PRO A 77 9.86 -1.51 -4.38
N MET A 78 10.16 -0.45 -3.64
CA MET A 78 10.51 -0.55 -2.23
C MET A 78 9.34 -1.06 -1.40
N CYS A 79 8.15 -0.48 -1.60
CA CYS A 79 6.96 -0.86 -0.86
C CYS A 79 6.49 -2.27 -1.25
N PHE A 80 6.58 -2.60 -2.54
CA PHE A 80 6.24 -3.94 -3.01
C PHE A 80 7.14 -4.99 -2.36
N TYR A 81 8.45 -4.74 -2.31
CA TYR A 81 9.38 -5.69 -1.71
C TYR A 81 9.05 -5.91 -0.24
N MET A 82 8.75 -4.83 0.50
CA MET A 82 8.36 -4.98 1.91
C MET A 82 7.10 -5.83 2.06
N ALA A 83 6.11 -5.61 1.20
CA ALA A 83 4.89 -6.42 1.22
C ALA A 83 5.20 -7.89 0.92
N TRP A 84 6.06 -8.12 -0.06
CA TRP A 84 6.45 -9.46 -0.47
C TRP A 84 7.23 -10.20 0.61
N ILE A 85 8.23 -9.55 1.22
CA ILE A 85 9.08 -10.20 2.22
C ILE A 85 8.33 -10.45 3.54
N THR A 86 7.29 -9.67 3.82
CA THR A 86 6.44 -9.87 5.00
C THR A 86 5.25 -10.77 4.74
N ASN A 87 5.13 -11.33 3.54
CA ASN A 87 4.10 -12.29 3.15
C ASN A 87 2.67 -11.73 3.13
N ILE A 88 2.51 -10.44 2.83
CA ILE A 88 1.17 -9.88 2.60
C ILE A 88 0.48 -10.68 1.49
N SER A 89 -0.77 -11.07 1.73
CA SER A 89 -1.50 -11.96 0.83
C SER A 89 -2.12 -11.27 -0.37
N LYS A 90 -2.53 -10.01 -0.19
CA LYS A 90 -3.23 -9.27 -1.25
C LYS A 90 -2.93 -7.77 -1.14
N ILE A 91 -2.81 -7.12 -2.28
CA ILE A 91 -2.70 -5.67 -2.38
C ILE A 91 -3.81 -5.15 -3.27
N VAL A 92 -4.57 -4.18 -2.76
CA VAL A 92 -5.59 -3.46 -3.52
C VAL A 92 -5.08 -2.02 -3.64
N TYR A 93 -4.94 -1.53 -4.87
CA TYR A 93 -4.47 -0.15 -5.05
C TYR A 93 -5.32 0.60 -6.08
N GLY A 94 -5.34 1.92 -5.94
CA GLY A 94 -6.17 2.79 -6.77
C GLY A 94 -5.41 3.38 -7.94
N ALA A 95 -4.74 4.51 -7.72
CA ALA A 95 -3.97 5.17 -8.78
C ALA A 95 -2.80 4.28 -9.23
N THR A 96 -2.52 4.30 -10.53
CA THR A 96 -1.47 3.47 -11.10
C THR A 96 -0.12 4.18 -11.08
N LEU A 97 0.95 3.43 -11.36
CA LEU A 97 2.29 3.99 -11.53
C LEU A 97 2.27 5.09 -12.59
N GLN A 98 1.56 4.88 -13.70
CA GLN A 98 1.47 5.88 -14.76
C GLN A 98 0.75 7.12 -14.29
N ASP A 99 -0.26 6.98 -13.44
CA ASP A 99 -0.96 8.13 -12.86
C ASP A 99 0.01 8.95 -11.99
N SER A 100 0.83 8.28 -11.20
CA SER A 100 1.82 8.93 -10.33
C SER A 100 2.84 9.73 -11.15
N ILE A 101 3.37 9.11 -12.20
CA ILE A 101 4.33 9.76 -13.10
C ILE A 101 3.68 10.97 -13.76
N LYS A 102 2.47 10.82 -14.25
CA LYS A 102 1.72 11.89 -14.91
C LYS A 102 1.47 13.07 -13.96
N TYR A 103 1.29 12.79 -12.69
CA TYR A 103 1.08 13.81 -11.66
C TYR A 103 2.38 14.52 -11.26
N GLY A 104 3.53 14.00 -11.69
CA GLY A 104 4.81 14.64 -11.45
C GLY A 104 5.67 14.03 -10.35
N PHE A 105 5.28 12.88 -9.79
CA PHE A 105 6.08 12.22 -8.79
C PHE A 105 7.23 11.45 -9.44
N PRO A 106 8.43 11.48 -8.83
CA PRO A 106 9.54 10.68 -9.33
C PRO A 106 9.31 9.20 -9.04
N GLU A 107 9.34 8.37 -10.08
CA GLU A 107 9.10 6.93 -9.97
C GLU A 107 10.08 6.16 -10.82
N ILE A 108 10.42 4.97 -10.35
CA ILE A 108 11.09 3.97 -11.19
C ILE A 108 9.97 3.27 -11.97
N GLU A 109 10.10 3.21 -13.28
CA GLU A 109 9.03 2.67 -14.13
C GLU A 109 8.98 1.15 -14.12
N VAL A 110 8.75 0.58 -12.94
CA VAL A 110 8.60 -0.86 -12.76
C VAL A 110 7.29 -1.08 -12.02
N THR A 111 6.35 -1.76 -12.67
CA THR A 111 5.01 -1.95 -12.12
C THR A 111 4.98 -3.03 -11.04
N ALA A 112 3.99 -2.92 -10.16
CA ALA A 112 3.74 -3.96 -9.15
C ALA A 112 3.45 -5.31 -9.82
N LYS A 113 2.72 -5.29 -10.93
CA LYS A 113 2.42 -6.51 -11.69
C LYS A 113 3.71 -7.19 -12.18
N PHE A 114 4.64 -6.41 -12.73
CA PHE A 114 5.93 -6.95 -13.20
C PHE A 114 6.71 -7.57 -12.05
N LEU A 115 6.80 -6.85 -10.93
CA LEU A 115 7.51 -7.34 -9.75
C LEU A 115 6.87 -8.63 -9.22
N ASN A 116 5.54 -8.68 -9.22
CA ASN A 116 4.81 -9.87 -8.75
C ASN A 116 5.08 -11.07 -9.66
N GLU A 117 5.06 -10.86 -10.97
CA GLU A 117 5.37 -11.91 -11.94
C GLU A 117 6.79 -12.43 -11.78
N ARG A 118 7.73 -11.54 -11.53
CA ARG A 118 9.14 -11.91 -11.38
C ARG A 118 9.45 -12.55 -10.02
N SER A 119 8.53 -12.48 -9.08
CA SER A 119 8.71 -13.00 -7.72
C SER A 119 7.76 -14.14 -7.38
N GLY A 120 7.17 -14.80 -8.39
CA GLY A 120 6.38 -16.01 -8.23
C GLY A 120 4.87 -15.80 -8.11
N ASN A 121 4.37 -14.63 -8.43
CA ASN A 121 2.93 -14.30 -8.33
C ASN A 121 2.33 -14.62 -6.97
N LYS A 122 3.09 -14.36 -5.92
CA LYS A 122 2.73 -14.72 -4.55
C LYS A 122 1.63 -13.84 -3.97
N ILE A 123 1.54 -12.59 -4.43
CA ILE A 123 0.57 -11.62 -3.92
C ILE A 123 -0.57 -11.48 -4.93
N GLU A 124 -1.82 -11.52 -4.43
CA GLU A 124 -2.97 -11.22 -5.28
C GLU A 124 -3.05 -9.70 -5.45
N LEU A 125 -3.04 -9.22 -6.68
CA LEU A 125 -3.12 -7.78 -6.98
C LEU A 125 -4.50 -7.42 -7.53
N LYS A 126 -5.11 -6.37 -6.97
CA LYS A 126 -6.31 -5.76 -7.52
C LYS A 126 -5.97 -4.30 -7.83
N ASP A 127 -5.84 -3.99 -9.13
CA ASP A 127 -5.42 -2.66 -9.58
C ASP A 127 -6.59 -1.73 -9.85
N SER A 128 -6.29 -0.45 -9.96
CA SER A 128 -7.21 0.60 -10.38
C SER A 128 -8.53 0.64 -9.61
N PHE A 129 -8.53 0.15 -8.37
CA PHE A 129 -9.71 0.13 -7.54
C PHE A 129 -9.96 1.54 -6.98
N MET A 130 -11.10 2.12 -7.30
CA MET A 130 -11.44 3.51 -6.96
C MET A 130 -10.35 4.48 -7.45
N ARG A 131 -9.84 4.23 -8.66
CA ARG A 131 -8.72 4.97 -9.23
C ARG A 131 -8.94 6.48 -9.25
N ASP A 132 -10.15 6.92 -9.59
CA ASP A 132 -10.44 8.35 -9.73
C ASP A 132 -10.46 9.06 -8.38
N GLU A 133 -10.81 8.37 -7.30
CA GLU A 133 -10.84 8.93 -5.96
C GLU A 133 -9.45 8.92 -5.30
N CYS A 134 -8.54 8.13 -5.80
CA CYS A 134 -7.17 7.98 -5.29
C CYS A 134 -6.09 8.86 -5.98
#